data_6dc23eeae485496db0c958ce6d5c093c
#
_entry.id   6dc23eeae485496db0c958ce6d5c093c
#
_cell.length_a   1.000
_cell.length_b   1.000
_cell.length_c   1.000
_cell.angle_alpha   90.00
_cell.angle_beta   90.00
_cell.angle_gamma   90.00
#
_symmetry.space_group_name_H-M   'P 1'
#
loop_
_entity.id
_entity.type
_entity.pdbx_description
1 polymer ?
#
loop_
_entity_poly.entity_id
_entity_poly.type
_entity_poly.pdbx_seq_one_letter_code
_entity_poly.pdbx_strand_id
1 'polypeptide(L)'
;MENAKADILAIMQSIAENELSKDCGTLQSAIYNDQKVLISALFDSTRGYNTGIIMLRLVVIDSLYSTNAAYSYFSFEEMAEKIYELGSEDEARKYFYHIATLKGEKDNKKLFEEPFGIQKNLSEGSKQMSLLSKYAYYALYNQKQYPLGFPIYDSLALDAYPIVCKMLGIEQHTEIANDICKYVAALDNVRTILFGNDDLFQGQYQQFDILDAYLWRMGKFSGGNLSLLLGREDYVTFIKNLGLNANPIVGRENAFYEKDSDYKSRMMKKGTNSETEFDFNKTIVKLYTDSSSQPFIGMKDPNTQAYMEKLLEHWRIFNNAKKLPARFIKKVATTTPSTSVVSNTQTRNRDKADYVFNGKVYTKKVQLVQDLVLHHLSLHPDLTHEQLKKDFQVQKNMDVMFMSYEMYLSTLADKGIVYFFESKTEEDTIALQDAKILISSNWPTMVGGKPSVFAKLLDKAKELGYEITVQE
;
A
#
# COMPACT_ATOMS: atom_id res chain seq x y z
N MET A 1 -6.50 -18.87 17.25
CA MET A 1 -7.02 -17.49 17.38
C MET A 1 -6.54 -16.84 18.68
N GLU A 2 -6.76 -17.46 19.83
CA GLU A 2 -6.30 -16.91 21.12
C GLU A 2 -4.79 -16.72 21.21
N ASN A 3 -4.00 -17.68 20.75
CA ASN A 3 -2.55 -17.54 20.74
C ASN A 3 -2.08 -16.36 19.88
N ALA A 4 -2.64 -16.18 18.67
CA ALA A 4 -2.24 -15.07 17.80
C ALA A 4 -2.64 -13.70 18.38
N LYS A 5 -3.79 -13.62 19.06
CA LYS A 5 -4.20 -12.41 19.78
C LYS A 5 -3.22 -12.11 20.90
N ALA A 6 -2.88 -13.09 21.72
CA ALA A 6 -1.93 -12.93 22.83
C ALA A 6 -0.54 -12.52 22.32
N ASP A 7 -0.06 -13.11 21.23
CA ASP A 7 1.22 -12.77 20.61
C ASP A 7 1.25 -11.33 20.10
N ILE A 8 0.18 -10.88 19.41
CA ILE A 8 0.07 -9.49 18.93
C ILE A 8 0.05 -8.51 20.12
N LEU A 9 -0.74 -8.79 21.15
CA LEU A 9 -0.82 -7.95 22.33
C LEU A 9 0.51 -7.87 23.08
N ALA A 10 1.25 -8.98 23.20
CA ALA A 10 2.59 -8.99 23.81
C ALA A 10 3.60 -8.14 23.05
N ILE A 11 3.48 -8.09 21.71
CA ILE A 11 4.31 -7.19 20.89
C ILE A 11 3.88 -5.74 21.04
N MET A 12 2.58 -5.45 21.05
CA MET A 12 2.07 -4.10 21.29
C MET A 12 2.48 -3.57 22.66
N GLN A 13 2.46 -4.41 23.69
CA GLN A 13 3.00 -4.08 25.02
C GLN A 13 4.49 -3.73 24.94
N SER A 14 5.27 -4.54 24.25
CA SER A 14 6.70 -4.29 24.04
C SER A 14 6.97 -2.99 23.28
N ILE A 15 6.13 -2.64 22.28
CA ILE A 15 6.20 -1.37 21.56
C ILE A 15 5.88 -0.21 22.51
N ALA A 16 4.83 -0.33 23.32
CA ALA A 16 4.46 0.70 24.28
C ALA A 16 5.61 0.99 25.27
N GLU A 17 6.22 -0.05 25.83
CA GLU A 17 7.30 0.06 26.79
C GLU A 17 8.60 0.63 26.19
N ASN A 18 8.93 0.27 24.96
CA ASN A 18 10.21 0.61 24.35
C ASN A 18 10.18 1.84 23.45
N GLU A 19 9.03 2.25 22.96
CA GLU A 19 8.96 3.35 21.97
C GLU A 19 7.97 4.47 22.34
N LEU A 20 6.86 4.15 22.99
CA LEU A 20 5.82 5.13 23.28
C LEU A 20 5.96 5.72 24.69
N SER A 21 6.66 5.07 25.59
CA SER A 21 6.91 5.57 26.95
C SER A 21 7.79 6.81 26.90
N LYS A 22 7.49 7.79 27.76
CA LYS A 22 8.32 9.00 27.92
C LYS A 22 9.71 8.69 28.47
N ASP A 23 9.85 7.58 29.20
CA ASP A 23 11.09 7.12 29.82
C ASP A 23 11.85 6.11 28.94
N CYS A 24 11.45 5.98 27.69
CA CYS A 24 12.05 5.07 26.73
C CYS A 24 13.47 5.54 26.36
N GLY A 25 14.48 4.95 27.01
CA GLY A 25 15.89 5.18 26.69
C GLY A 25 16.50 4.18 25.71
N THR A 26 15.72 3.20 25.22
CA THR A 26 16.26 2.03 24.54
C THR A 26 16.36 2.16 23.03
N LEU A 27 15.42 2.83 22.38
CA LEU A 27 15.50 3.12 20.96
C LEU A 27 15.83 4.58 20.76
N GLN A 28 17.00 4.83 20.24
CA GLN A 28 17.32 6.11 19.61
C GLN A 28 16.56 6.27 18.27
N SER A 29 15.32 5.88 18.22
CA SER A 29 14.39 6.44 17.27
C SER A 29 14.08 7.89 17.68
N ALA A 30 15.13 8.58 18.15
CA ALA A 30 15.11 9.99 18.49
C ALA A 30 14.35 10.77 17.40
N ILE A 31 14.59 10.45 16.13
CA ILE A 31 13.93 11.09 15.00
C ILE A 31 12.41 10.92 15.07
N TYR A 32 11.89 9.72 15.30
CA TYR A 32 10.43 9.51 15.30
C TYR A 32 9.75 10.14 16.52
N ASN A 33 10.34 9.95 17.71
CA ASN A 33 9.82 10.56 18.93
C ASN A 33 10.00 12.08 18.92
N ASP A 34 11.12 12.59 18.42
CA ASP A 34 11.34 14.02 18.26
C ASP A 34 10.38 14.64 17.26
N GLN A 35 10.11 13.97 16.14
CA GLN A 35 9.08 14.38 15.17
C GLN A 35 7.69 14.42 15.82
N LYS A 36 7.33 13.39 16.59
CA LYS A 36 6.05 13.31 17.29
C LYS A 36 5.91 14.43 18.33
N VAL A 37 6.95 14.69 19.11
CA VAL A 37 7.01 15.81 20.06
C VAL A 37 6.89 17.15 19.35
N LEU A 38 7.66 17.36 18.28
CA LEU A 38 7.64 18.60 17.51
C LEU A 38 6.25 18.90 16.92
N ILE A 39 5.65 17.89 16.26
CA ILE A 39 4.32 18.07 15.66
C ILE A 39 3.28 18.29 16.77
N SER A 40 3.31 17.53 17.85
CA SER A 40 2.36 17.69 18.96
C SER A 40 2.42 19.09 19.58
N ALA A 41 3.60 19.69 19.67
CA ALA A 41 3.78 21.05 20.16
C ALA A 41 3.09 22.11 19.26
N LEU A 42 2.87 21.81 17.98
CA LEU A 42 2.11 22.71 17.09
C LEU A 42 0.60 22.64 17.33
N PHE A 43 0.11 21.57 17.96
CA PHE A 43 -1.31 21.39 18.33
C PHE A 43 -1.61 21.86 19.76
N ASP A 44 -0.65 22.50 20.43
CA ASP A 44 -0.89 23.15 21.71
C ASP A 44 -1.85 24.33 21.54
N SER A 45 -2.86 24.42 22.41
CA SER A 45 -3.90 25.44 22.35
C SER A 45 -3.37 26.89 22.45
N THR A 46 -2.17 27.07 23.03
CA THR A 46 -1.50 28.38 23.12
C THR A 46 -1.04 28.93 21.79
N ARG A 47 -0.93 28.09 20.74
CA ARG A 47 -0.52 28.49 19.38
C ARG A 47 -1.64 29.21 18.60
N GLY A 48 -2.89 29.15 19.11
CA GLY A 48 -4.07 29.64 18.42
C GLY A 48 -4.57 28.72 17.32
N TYR A 49 -5.72 29.07 16.74
CA TYR A 49 -6.38 28.30 15.68
C TYR A 49 -6.87 29.24 14.59
N ASN A 50 -6.18 29.24 13.46
CA ASN A 50 -6.52 29.95 12.23
C ASN A 50 -5.93 29.25 11.02
N THR A 51 -6.30 29.66 9.81
CA THR A 51 -5.85 29.02 8.56
C THR A 51 -4.32 28.96 8.45
N GLY A 52 -3.60 30.01 8.88
CA GLY A 52 -2.13 30.02 8.83
C GLY A 52 -1.48 28.98 9.76
N ILE A 53 -2.00 28.80 10.96
CA ILE A 53 -1.53 27.78 11.91
C ILE A 53 -1.89 26.38 11.41
N ILE A 54 -3.10 26.19 10.87
CA ILE A 54 -3.51 24.91 10.27
C ILE A 54 -2.61 24.56 9.09
N MET A 55 -2.32 25.50 8.20
CA MET A 55 -1.42 25.32 7.08
C MET A 55 0.00 24.96 7.54
N LEU A 56 0.52 25.63 8.59
CA LEU A 56 1.82 25.28 9.18
C LEU A 56 1.84 23.85 9.70
N ARG A 57 0.80 23.41 10.41
CA ARG A 57 0.65 22.02 10.88
C ARG A 57 0.68 21.02 9.72
N LEU A 58 -0.07 21.28 8.64
CA LEU A 58 -0.10 20.45 7.44
C LEU A 58 1.27 20.35 6.76
N VAL A 59 1.94 21.49 6.55
CA VAL A 59 3.28 21.52 5.92
C VAL A 59 4.31 20.76 6.74
N VAL A 60 4.31 20.90 8.07
CA VAL A 60 5.25 20.19 8.94
C VAL A 60 4.98 18.67 8.90
N ILE A 61 3.70 18.26 8.95
CA ILE A 61 3.33 16.85 8.84
C ILE A 61 3.76 16.29 7.47
N ASP A 62 3.48 16.98 6.37
CA ASP A 62 3.87 16.54 5.02
C ASP A 62 5.38 16.38 4.91
N SER A 63 6.14 17.36 5.40
CA SER A 63 7.60 17.35 5.37
C SER A 63 8.20 16.18 6.14
N LEU A 64 7.67 15.87 7.34
CA LEU A 64 8.22 14.84 8.22
C LEU A 64 7.74 13.43 7.85
N TYR A 65 6.54 13.30 7.28
CA TYR A 65 5.96 12.01 6.89
C TYR A 65 6.03 11.72 5.38
N SER A 66 6.57 12.67 4.58
CA SER A 66 6.70 12.54 3.12
C SER A 66 5.38 12.13 2.45
N THR A 67 4.28 12.81 2.79
CA THR A 67 2.95 12.49 2.24
C THR A 67 2.77 12.98 0.80
N ASN A 68 3.76 13.72 0.28
CA ASN A 68 3.84 14.25 -1.09
C ASN A 68 2.74 15.28 -1.45
N ALA A 69 2.06 15.87 -0.48
CA ALA A 69 1.05 16.89 -0.74
C ALA A 69 1.66 18.19 -1.32
N ALA A 70 2.94 18.45 -1.02
CA ALA A 70 3.70 19.59 -1.57
C ALA A 70 3.84 19.55 -3.12
N TYR A 71 3.61 18.40 -3.76
CA TYR A 71 3.61 18.30 -5.23
C TYR A 71 2.30 18.78 -5.87
N SER A 72 1.27 19.05 -5.07
CA SER A 72 0.00 19.61 -5.54
C SER A 72 -0.04 21.11 -5.26
N TYR A 73 -0.25 21.93 -6.29
CA TYR A 73 -0.38 23.39 -6.12
C TYR A 73 -1.60 23.72 -5.23
N PHE A 74 -1.47 24.66 -4.30
CA PHE A 74 -2.52 25.17 -3.41
C PHE A 74 -3.12 24.17 -2.40
N SER A 75 -2.70 22.92 -2.38
CA SER A 75 -3.34 21.87 -1.55
C SER A 75 -3.32 22.19 -0.06
N PHE A 76 -2.26 22.81 0.46
CA PHE A 76 -2.18 23.16 1.89
C PHE A 76 -3.12 24.30 2.27
N GLU A 77 -3.25 25.32 1.41
CA GLU A 77 -4.13 26.45 1.63
C GLU A 77 -5.59 25.99 1.62
N GLU A 78 -6.00 25.30 0.57
CA GLU A 78 -7.36 24.74 0.44
C GLU A 78 -7.72 23.79 1.59
N MET A 79 -6.80 22.90 1.98
CA MET A 79 -7.01 22.01 3.14
C MET A 79 -7.14 22.80 4.45
N ALA A 80 -6.31 23.83 4.65
CA ALA A 80 -6.35 24.64 5.85
C ALA A 80 -7.67 25.42 5.96
N GLU A 81 -8.18 25.95 4.85
CA GLU A 81 -9.48 26.61 4.78
C GLU A 81 -10.61 25.63 5.11
N LYS A 82 -10.60 24.44 4.49
CA LYS A 82 -11.62 23.41 4.74
C LYS A 82 -11.61 22.87 6.18
N ILE A 83 -10.43 22.74 6.79
CA ILE A 83 -10.33 22.37 8.20
C ILE A 83 -10.84 23.52 9.08
N TYR A 84 -10.54 24.77 8.74
CA TYR A 84 -11.01 25.94 9.48
C TYR A 84 -12.53 26.14 9.37
N GLU A 85 -13.14 25.81 8.23
CA GLU A 85 -14.58 25.79 8.01
C GLU A 85 -15.33 24.82 8.95
N LEU A 86 -14.66 23.83 9.56
CA LEU A 86 -15.25 22.95 10.58
C LEU A 86 -15.61 23.70 11.88
N GLY A 87 -15.15 24.96 12.06
CA GLY A 87 -15.42 25.80 13.21
C GLY A 87 -14.21 25.99 14.12
N SER A 88 -14.43 25.96 15.43
CA SER A 88 -13.35 26.03 16.43
C SER A 88 -12.46 24.77 16.40
N GLU A 89 -11.29 24.84 17.05
CA GLU A 89 -10.40 23.69 17.17
C GLU A 89 -11.08 22.48 17.85
N ASP A 90 -11.95 22.74 18.83
CA ASP A 90 -12.72 21.68 19.50
C ASP A 90 -13.80 21.08 18.59
N GLU A 91 -14.41 21.87 17.72
CA GLU A 91 -15.36 21.35 16.72
C GLU A 91 -14.63 20.50 15.67
N ALA A 92 -13.47 20.92 15.20
CA ALA A 92 -12.63 20.11 14.33
C ALA A 92 -12.20 18.79 14.98
N ARG A 93 -11.80 18.83 16.28
CA ARG A 93 -11.48 17.60 17.02
C ARG A 93 -12.68 16.65 17.15
N LYS A 94 -13.86 17.19 17.47
CA LYS A 94 -15.12 16.41 17.51
C LYS A 94 -15.44 15.79 16.15
N TYR A 95 -15.28 16.54 15.07
CA TYR A 95 -15.46 16.04 13.71
C TYR A 95 -14.58 14.82 13.44
N PHE A 96 -13.27 14.90 13.68
CA PHE A 96 -12.36 13.78 13.49
C PHE A 96 -12.70 12.61 14.41
N TYR A 97 -13.04 12.85 15.66
CA TYR A 97 -13.39 11.79 16.57
C TYR A 97 -14.71 11.09 16.21
N HIS A 98 -15.67 11.79 15.64
CA HIS A 98 -16.89 11.18 15.10
C HIS A 98 -16.57 10.21 13.96
N ILE A 99 -15.62 10.54 13.09
CA ILE A 99 -15.15 9.59 12.06
C ILE A 99 -14.46 8.40 12.72
N ALA A 100 -13.55 8.62 13.67
CA ALA A 100 -12.82 7.56 14.38
C ALA A 100 -13.73 6.60 15.14
N THR A 101 -14.89 7.05 15.61
CA THR A 101 -15.88 6.24 16.33
C THR A 101 -17.02 5.73 15.45
N LEU A 102 -16.99 6.02 14.15
CA LEU A 102 -18.05 5.66 13.19
C LEU A 102 -19.44 6.18 13.57
N LYS A 103 -19.50 7.20 14.44
CA LYS A 103 -20.75 7.83 14.89
C LYS A 103 -21.23 8.96 13.97
N GLY A 104 -20.44 9.26 12.92
CA GLY A 104 -20.78 10.30 11.98
C GLY A 104 -21.77 9.83 10.91
N GLU A 105 -22.71 10.70 10.53
CA GLU A 105 -23.54 10.52 9.36
C GLU A 105 -22.66 10.46 8.08
N LYS A 106 -23.21 9.93 6.99
CA LYS A 106 -22.50 9.79 5.69
C LYS A 106 -21.84 11.08 5.20
N ASP A 107 -22.30 12.24 5.66
CA ASP A 107 -21.77 13.55 5.27
C ASP A 107 -20.48 13.95 5.99
N ASN A 108 -20.11 13.27 7.07
CA ASN A 108 -18.94 13.66 7.88
C ASN A 108 -17.59 13.31 7.22
N LYS A 109 -17.57 12.56 6.14
CA LYS A 109 -16.32 12.22 5.44
C LYS A 109 -15.95 13.17 4.29
N LYS A 110 -16.73 14.22 4.04
CA LYS A 110 -16.53 15.16 2.91
C LYS A 110 -15.09 15.67 2.81
N LEU A 111 -14.51 16.10 3.93
CA LEU A 111 -13.13 16.59 3.97
C LEU A 111 -12.11 15.56 3.40
N PHE A 112 -12.31 14.28 3.65
CA PHE A 112 -11.42 13.22 3.15
C PHE A 112 -11.71 12.78 1.71
N GLU A 113 -12.87 13.14 1.18
CA GLU A 113 -13.28 12.83 -0.19
C GLU A 113 -13.02 13.97 -1.16
N GLU A 114 -12.78 15.16 -0.65
CA GLU A 114 -12.54 16.37 -1.45
C GLU A 114 -11.18 16.28 -2.15
N PRO A 115 -11.11 16.60 -3.44
CA PRO A 115 -9.83 16.72 -4.14
C PRO A 115 -9.20 18.07 -3.80
N PHE A 116 -7.91 18.09 -3.45
CA PHE A 116 -7.16 19.29 -3.13
C PHE A 116 -6.06 19.55 -4.15
N GLY A 117 -5.87 20.82 -4.45
CA GLY A 117 -4.84 21.31 -5.34
C GLY A 117 -5.00 20.90 -6.79
N ILE A 118 -4.00 21.22 -7.58
CA ILE A 118 -3.92 20.86 -9.00
C ILE A 118 -2.70 20.00 -9.23
N GLN A 119 -2.88 18.81 -9.74
CA GLN A 119 -1.75 17.96 -10.15
C GLN A 119 -1.22 18.40 -11.51
N LYS A 120 0.10 18.33 -11.68
CA LYS A 120 0.83 18.84 -12.85
C LYS A 120 0.31 18.32 -14.22
N ASN A 121 -0.38 17.18 -14.23
CA ASN A 121 -0.90 16.52 -15.44
C ASN A 121 -2.40 16.21 -15.37
N LEU A 122 -3.11 16.68 -14.34
CA LEU A 122 -4.53 16.43 -14.14
C LEU A 122 -5.22 17.74 -13.87
N SER A 123 -6.40 17.93 -14.46
CA SER A 123 -7.24 19.10 -14.21
C SER A 123 -7.93 19.11 -12.84
N GLU A 124 -7.79 18.00 -12.08
CA GLU A 124 -8.44 17.80 -10.80
C GLU A 124 -7.40 17.49 -9.72
N GLY A 125 -7.64 17.99 -8.51
CA GLY A 125 -6.83 17.69 -7.33
C GLY A 125 -6.89 16.21 -6.91
N SER A 126 -6.13 15.85 -5.91
CA SER A 126 -6.11 14.49 -5.36
C SER A 126 -6.64 14.46 -3.94
N LYS A 127 -7.27 13.36 -3.55
CA LYS A 127 -7.65 13.09 -2.17
C LYS A 127 -6.40 12.95 -1.31
N GLN A 128 -6.30 13.75 -0.26
CA GLN A 128 -5.14 13.79 0.63
C GLN A 128 -5.36 12.98 1.92
N MET A 129 -5.93 11.78 1.81
CA MET A 129 -6.29 10.95 2.97
C MET A 129 -5.12 10.68 3.91
N SER A 130 -3.92 10.47 3.39
CA SER A 130 -2.72 10.21 4.20
C SER A 130 -2.34 11.43 5.05
N LEU A 131 -2.34 12.62 4.47
CA LEU A 131 -2.01 13.85 5.20
C LEU A 131 -3.11 14.22 6.20
N LEU A 132 -4.38 14.17 5.76
CA LEU A 132 -5.52 14.52 6.62
C LEU A 132 -5.69 13.56 7.80
N SER A 133 -5.43 12.25 7.61
CA SER A 133 -5.47 11.30 8.73
C SER A 133 -4.38 11.55 9.75
N LYS A 134 -3.18 11.95 9.33
CA LYS A 134 -2.11 12.36 10.21
C LYS A 134 -2.43 13.68 10.94
N TYR A 135 -3.04 14.63 10.24
CA TYR A 135 -3.54 15.83 10.89
C TYR A 135 -4.58 15.49 11.96
N ALA A 136 -5.57 14.67 11.65
CA ALA A 136 -6.60 14.21 12.58
C ALA A 136 -5.98 13.44 13.78
N TYR A 137 -4.99 12.58 13.52
CA TYR A 137 -4.24 11.88 14.56
C TYR A 137 -3.62 12.87 15.55
N TYR A 138 -2.88 13.88 15.08
CA TYR A 138 -2.25 14.86 15.96
C TYR A 138 -3.25 15.82 16.62
N ALA A 139 -4.36 16.13 15.99
CA ALA A 139 -5.42 16.92 16.59
C ALA A 139 -6.07 16.23 17.80
N LEU A 140 -6.13 14.88 17.79
CA LEU A 140 -6.67 14.06 18.88
C LEU A 140 -5.61 13.49 19.82
N TYR A 141 -4.32 13.57 19.45
CA TYR A 141 -3.23 12.99 20.21
C TYR A 141 -3.12 13.59 21.61
N ASN A 142 -2.95 12.72 22.63
CA ASN A 142 -2.89 13.08 24.05
C ASN A 142 -4.14 13.83 24.59
N GLN A 143 -5.24 13.82 23.87
CA GLN A 143 -6.50 14.41 24.35
C GLN A 143 -7.30 13.35 25.11
N LYS A 144 -7.35 13.43 26.45
CA LYS A 144 -8.02 12.44 27.33
C LYS A 144 -9.49 12.20 27.00
N GLN A 145 -10.20 13.22 26.47
CA GLN A 145 -11.58 13.11 26.03
C GLN A 145 -11.77 12.25 24.77
N TYR A 146 -10.68 11.92 24.06
CA TYR A 146 -10.69 11.14 22.83
C TYR A 146 -9.82 9.86 22.97
N PRO A 147 -10.23 8.89 23.81
CA PRO A 147 -9.39 7.75 24.20
C PRO A 147 -9.01 6.81 23.05
N LEU A 148 -9.76 6.80 21.95
CA LEU A 148 -9.41 5.97 20.79
C LEU A 148 -8.31 6.59 19.93
N GLY A 149 -8.20 7.92 19.87
CA GLY A 149 -7.37 8.62 18.89
C GLY A 149 -7.94 8.54 17.48
N PHE A 150 -7.09 8.69 16.47
CA PHE A 150 -7.44 8.56 15.05
C PHE A 150 -6.45 7.62 14.35
N PRO A 151 -6.91 6.64 13.55
CA PRO A 151 -6.00 5.76 12.82
C PRO A 151 -5.35 6.49 11.65
N ILE A 152 -4.03 6.35 11.52
CA ILE A 152 -3.26 6.94 10.42
C ILE A 152 -3.49 6.10 9.15
N TYR A 153 -3.93 6.76 8.08
CA TYR A 153 -4.02 6.15 6.76
C TYR A 153 -2.63 6.12 6.12
N ASP A 154 -2.02 4.95 6.09
CA ASP A 154 -0.66 4.73 5.61
C ASP A 154 -0.57 3.45 4.76
N SER A 155 0.28 3.46 3.73
CA SER A 155 0.47 2.29 2.87
C SER A 155 0.98 1.06 3.64
N LEU A 156 1.85 1.27 4.65
CA LEU A 156 2.36 0.18 5.47
C LEU A 156 1.25 -0.46 6.32
N ALA A 157 0.34 0.35 6.86
CA ALA A 157 -0.83 -0.15 7.58
C ALA A 157 -1.81 -0.89 6.64
N LEU A 158 -2.02 -0.37 5.43
CA LEU A 158 -2.83 -1.03 4.40
C LEU A 158 -2.26 -2.39 4.00
N ASP A 159 -0.94 -2.51 3.88
CA ASP A 159 -0.26 -3.76 3.55
C ASP A 159 -0.25 -4.76 4.71
N ALA A 160 -0.15 -4.26 5.94
CA ALA A 160 -0.13 -5.10 7.14
C ALA A 160 -1.52 -5.61 7.54
N TYR A 161 -2.56 -4.82 7.38
CA TYR A 161 -3.94 -5.12 7.78
C TYR A 161 -4.46 -6.50 7.32
N PRO A 162 -4.34 -6.87 6.01
CA PRO A 162 -4.81 -8.18 5.55
C PRO A 162 -4.13 -9.37 6.24
N ILE A 163 -2.86 -9.19 6.63
CA ILE A 163 -2.09 -10.23 7.28
C ILE A 163 -2.54 -10.38 8.74
N VAL A 164 -2.78 -9.26 9.42
CA VAL A 164 -3.36 -9.27 10.78
C VAL A 164 -4.72 -9.94 10.79
N CYS A 165 -5.59 -9.65 9.82
CA CYS A 165 -6.87 -10.35 9.68
C CYS A 165 -6.70 -11.86 9.56
N LYS A 166 -5.71 -12.33 8.76
CA LYS A 166 -5.40 -13.76 8.64
C LYS A 166 -4.89 -14.36 9.95
N MET A 167 -4.02 -13.67 10.68
CA MET A 167 -3.52 -14.11 11.99
C MET A 167 -4.67 -14.26 13.01
N LEU A 168 -5.57 -13.28 13.02
CA LEU A 168 -6.73 -13.28 13.92
C LEU A 168 -7.88 -14.19 13.45
N GLY A 169 -7.83 -14.68 12.21
CA GLY A 169 -8.90 -15.48 11.62
C GLY A 169 -10.21 -14.71 11.43
N ILE A 170 -10.13 -13.43 11.12
CA ILE A 170 -11.25 -12.52 10.90
C ILE A 170 -11.43 -12.15 9.44
N GLU A 171 -12.65 -11.77 9.07
CA GLU A 171 -12.95 -11.35 7.71
C GLU A 171 -12.27 -10.00 7.40
N GLN A 172 -11.65 -9.93 6.24
CA GLN A 172 -11.01 -8.73 5.76
C GLN A 172 -12.05 -7.80 5.13
N HIS A 173 -12.12 -6.55 5.57
CA HIS A 173 -12.87 -5.52 4.87
C HIS A 173 -12.23 -5.21 3.51
N THR A 174 -13.05 -5.04 2.48
CA THR A 174 -12.61 -4.69 1.13
C THR A 174 -12.74 -3.18 0.88
N GLU A 175 -12.06 -2.68 -0.16
CA GLU A 175 -12.14 -1.29 -0.61
C GLU A 175 -11.70 -0.23 0.43
N ILE A 176 -10.83 -0.62 1.37
CA ILE A 176 -10.33 0.27 2.41
C ILE A 176 -9.36 1.34 1.87
N ALA A 177 -8.79 1.12 0.69
CA ALA A 177 -7.75 1.97 0.12
C ALA A 177 -8.25 3.31 -0.44
N ASN A 178 -9.56 3.54 -0.53
CA ASN A 178 -10.12 4.75 -1.15
C ASN A 178 -11.25 5.40 -0.34
N ASP A 179 -11.51 4.91 0.86
CA ASP A 179 -12.60 5.39 1.72
C ASP A 179 -12.15 5.38 3.19
N ILE A 180 -12.02 6.55 3.78
CA ILE A 180 -11.55 6.71 5.16
C ILE A 180 -12.48 6.02 6.17
N CYS A 181 -13.79 6.04 5.96
CA CYS A 181 -14.74 5.39 6.88
C CYS A 181 -14.63 3.87 6.81
N LYS A 182 -14.42 3.30 5.62
CA LYS A 182 -14.15 1.86 5.46
C LYS A 182 -12.81 1.48 6.08
N TYR A 183 -11.79 2.32 5.94
CA TYR A 183 -10.49 2.13 6.57
C TYR A 183 -10.60 2.14 8.10
N VAL A 184 -11.28 3.17 8.65
CA VAL A 184 -11.51 3.26 10.10
C VAL A 184 -12.30 2.06 10.59
N ALA A 185 -13.38 1.66 9.90
CA ALA A 185 -14.18 0.49 10.28
C ALA A 185 -13.36 -0.81 10.29
N ALA A 186 -12.47 -0.96 9.32
CA ALA A 186 -11.57 -2.10 9.22
C ALA A 186 -10.61 -2.16 10.41
N LEU A 187 -9.98 -1.03 10.76
CA LEU A 187 -9.08 -0.97 11.91
C LEU A 187 -9.81 -1.03 13.25
N ASP A 188 -11.01 -0.47 13.35
CA ASP A 188 -11.85 -0.58 14.56
C ASP A 188 -12.28 -2.02 14.83
N ASN A 189 -12.56 -2.81 13.80
CA ASN A 189 -12.81 -4.24 13.94
C ASN A 189 -11.59 -4.98 14.52
N VAL A 190 -10.39 -4.73 14.00
CA VAL A 190 -9.14 -5.30 14.55
C VAL A 190 -8.93 -4.85 15.99
N ARG A 191 -9.05 -3.55 16.25
CA ARG A 191 -8.93 -2.93 17.57
C ARG A 191 -9.89 -3.60 18.59
N THR A 192 -11.14 -3.72 18.23
CA THR A 192 -12.17 -4.31 19.11
C THR A 192 -11.87 -5.77 19.44
N ILE A 193 -11.36 -6.54 18.49
CA ILE A 193 -10.97 -7.94 18.71
C ILE A 193 -9.72 -8.03 19.60
N LEU A 194 -8.75 -7.15 19.41
CA LEU A 194 -7.52 -7.15 20.18
C LEU A 194 -7.74 -6.67 21.61
N PHE A 195 -8.37 -5.52 21.77
CA PHE A 195 -8.51 -4.86 23.08
C PHE A 195 -9.83 -5.22 23.78
N GLY A 196 -10.91 -5.53 23.03
CA GLY A 196 -12.24 -5.74 23.61
C GLY A 196 -12.74 -4.46 24.29
N ASN A 197 -13.25 -4.65 25.50
CA ASN A 197 -13.61 -3.54 26.41
C ASN A 197 -12.50 -3.25 27.43
N ASP A 198 -11.39 -3.98 27.37
CA ASP A 198 -10.33 -3.86 28.34
C ASP A 198 -9.39 -2.70 27.96
N ASP A 199 -9.12 -1.85 28.92
CA ASP A 199 -8.07 -0.84 28.81
C ASP A 199 -6.73 -1.46 29.23
N LEU A 200 -6.14 -2.26 28.32
CA LEU A 200 -4.89 -2.97 28.55
C LEU A 200 -3.73 -2.05 28.89
N PHE A 201 -3.83 -0.77 28.56
CA PHE A 201 -2.78 0.22 28.76
C PHE A 201 -3.17 1.28 29.81
N GLN A 202 -4.27 1.06 30.55
CA GLN A 202 -4.73 1.90 31.66
C GLN A 202 -4.85 3.40 31.30
N GLY A 203 -5.32 3.72 30.09
CA GLY A 203 -5.46 5.10 29.60
C GLY A 203 -4.15 5.80 29.28
N GLN A 204 -3.00 5.12 29.34
CA GLN A 204 -1.70 5.72 29.03
C GLN A 204 -1.54 6.05 27.55
N TYR A 205 -2.14 5.24 26.66
CA TYR A 205 -2.05 5.37 25.22
C TYR A 205 -3.43 5.26 24.57
N GLN A 206 -3.59 5.99 23.48
CA GLN A 206 -4.77 5.84 22.63
C GLN A 206 -4.69 4.53 21.85
N GLN A 207 -5.82 3.80 21.75
CA GLN A 207 -5.83 2.45 21.19
C GLN A 207 -5.41 2.41 19.71
N PHE A 208 -5.81 3.42 18.91
CA PHE A 208 -5.35 3.50 17.52
C PHE A 208 -3.86 3.87 17.40
N ASP A 209 -3.29 4.61 18.35
CA ASP A 209 -1.85 4.92 18.35
C ASP A 209 -1.00 3.64 18.47
N ILE A 210 -1.38 2.74 19.39
CA ILE A 210 -0.67 1.47 19.58
C ILE A 210 -0.88 0.54 18.37
N LEU A 211 -2.11 0.46 17.86
CA LEU A 211 -2.43 -0.35 16.68
C LEU A 211 -1.63 0.13 15.46
N ASP A 212 -1.61 1.45 15.21
CA ASP A 212 -0.84 2.05 14.13
C ASP A 212 0.65 1.78 14.29
N ALA A 213 1.19 1.97 15.50
CA ALA A 213 2.57 1.67 15.83
C ALA A 213 2.94 0.21 15.48
N TYR A 214 2.08 -0.75 15.80
CA TYR A 214 2.27 -2.14 15.46
C TYR A 214 2.25 -2.40 13.94
N LEU A 215 1.22 -1.90 13.25
CA LEU A 215 1.06 -2.08 11.79
C LEU A 215 2.24 -1.48 11.03
N TRP A 216 2.67 -0.29 11.43
CA TRP A 216 3.79 0.41 10.83
C TRP A 216 5.10 -0.38 10.97
N ARG A 217 5.40 -0.97 12.15
CA ARG A 217 6.60 -1.79 12.36
C ARG A 217 6.58 -3.07 11.54
N MET A 218 5.44 -3.75 11.49
CA MET A 218 5.29 -4.94 10.64
C MET A 218 5.45 -4.58 9.16
N GLY A 219 4.94 -3.44 8.74
CA GLY A 219 5.14 -2.91 7.39
C GLY A 219 6.60 -2.58 7.10
N LYS A 220 7.33 -1.94 8.04
CA LYS A 220 8.78 -1.66 7.91
C LYS A 220 9.62 -2.92 7.76
N PHE A 221 9.37 -3.94 8.58
CA PHE A 221 10.02 -5.24 8.42
C PHE A 221 9.67 -5.87 7.06
N SER A 222 8.43 -5.81 6.64
CA SER A 222 7.99 -6.35 5.34
C SER A 222 8.61 -5.61 4.15
N GLY A 223 8.91 -4.34 4.30
CA GLY A 223 9.58 -3.50 3.29
C GLY A 223 11.11 -3.49 3.37
N GLY A 224 11.72 -4.12 4.39
CA GLY A 224 13.19 -4.11 4.58
C GLY A 224 13.78 -2.76 4.96
N ASN A 225 12.95 -1.79 5.33
CA ASN A 225 13.38 -0.44 5.69
C ASN A 225 13.37 -0.25 7.21
N LEU A 226 14.47 -0.64 7.86
CA LEU A 226 14.64 -0.59 9.31
C LEU A 226 15.48 0.60 9.78
N SER A 227 15.95 1.46 8.89
CA SER A 227 16.78 2.61 9.22
C SER A 227 16.11 3.59 10.19
N LEU A 228 14.76 3.70 10.12
CA LEU A 228 13.97 4.53 11.02
C LEU A 228 13.73 3.91 12.42
N LEU A 229 14.00 2.60 12.56
CA LEU A 229 13.87 1.87 13.83
C LEU A 229 15.21 1.80 14.57
N LEU A 230 16.31 1.99 13.86
CA LEU A 230 17.67 1.83 14.37
C LEU A 230 18.43 3.16 14.25
N GLY A 231 19.20 3.49 15.25
CA GLY A 231 20.20 4.56 15.16
C GLY A 231 21.25 4.21 14.09
N ARG A 232 22.00 5.22 13.62
CA ARG A 232 22.97 5.06 12.53
C ARG A 232 23.99 3.95 12.76
N GLU A 233 24.55 3.86 13.98
CA GLU A 233 25.58 2.87 14.32
C GLU A 233 25.01 1.46 14.34
N ASP A 234 23.84 1.29 14.94
CA ASP A 234 23.13 0.02 15.02
C ASP A 234 22.63 -0.44 13.64
N TYR A 235 22.21 0.50 12.78
CA TYR A 235 21.87 0.16 11.40
C TYR A 235 23.07 -0.32 10.59
N VAL A 236 24.26 0.28 10.79
CA VAL A 236 25.50 -0.21 10.17
C VAL A 236 25.85 -1.61 10.67
N THR A 237 25.71 -1.87 11.98
CA THR A 237 25.92 -3.19 12.58
C THR A 237 24.95 -4.22 12.02
N PHE A 238 23.66 -3.88 11.93
CA PHE A 238 22.62 -4.70 11.30
C PHE A 238 22.96 -5.10 9.87
N ILE A 239 23.36 -4.15 9.02
CA ILE A 239 23.72 -4.41 7.62
C ILE A 239 24.93 -5.35 7.53
N LYS A 240 25.97 -5.14 8.37
CA LYS A 240 27.14 -6.03 8.42
C LYS A 240 26.80 -7.44 8.86
N ASN A 241 25.94 -7.59 9.86
CA ASN A 241 25.49 -8.91 10.33
C ASN A 241 24.71 -9.70 9.28
N LEU A 242 24.07 -9.00 8.35
CA LEU A 242 23.46 -9.62 7.15
C LEU A 242 24.48 -10.02 6.08
N GLY A 243 25.78 -9.84 6.32
CA GLY A 243 26.84 -10.13 5.34
C GLY A 243 26.92 -9.11 4.20
N LEU A 244 26.35 -7.93 4.40
CA LEU A 244 26.38 -6.83 3.46
C LEU A 244 27.43 -5.81 3.90
N ASN A 245 28.18 -5.25 2.97
CA ASN A 245 29.13 -4.19 3.29
C ASN A 245 28.38 -2.87 3.43
N ALA A 246 28.50 -2.28 4.61
CA ALA A 246 27.94 -0.98 4.92
C ALA A 246 28.95 0.10 4.59
N ASN A 247 28.75 0.81 3.48
CA ASN A 247 29.48 2.05 3.21
C ASN A 247 28.44 3.20 3.25
N PRO A 248 28.25 3.83 4.43
CA PRO A 248 27.20 4.83 4.57
C PRO A 248 27.55 6.08 3.78
N ILE A 249 26.87 6.29 2.66
CA ILE A 249 26.81 7.61 2.05
C ILE A 249 25.78 8.42 2.81
N VAL A 250 26.24 9.50 3.39
CA VAL A 250 25.45 10.42 4.19
C VAL A 250 24.20 10.88 3.43
N GLY A 251 23.01 10.59 3.97
CA GLY A 251 21.78 11.31 3.66
C GLY A 251 20.71 10.60 2.85
N ARG A 252 20.84 9.30 2.50
CA ARG A 252 19.74 8.52 1.90
C ARG A 252 19.71 7.10 2.42
N GLU A 253 18.54 6.60 2.76
CA GLU A 253 18.29 5.25 3.29
C GLU A 253 18.75 4.13 2.35
N ASN A 254 18.84 4.39 1.05
CA ASN A 254 19.28 3.46 0.01
C ASN A 254 20.78 3.54 -0.30
N ALA A 255 21.56 4.21 0.55
CA ALA A 255 22.94 4.58 0.24
C ALA A 255 23.99 3.65 0.85
N PHE A 256 23.61 2.40 1.17
CA PHE A 256 24.57 1.36 1.49
C PHE A 256 24.93 0.62 0.22
N TYR A 257 26.01 1.03 -0.44
CA TYR A 257 26.61 0.25 -1.51
C TYR A 257 28.12 0.23 -1.39
N GLU A 258 28.65 -0.85 -1.81
CA GLU A 258 30.07 -1.05 -1.91
C GLU A 258 30.64 -0.25 -3.09
N LYS A 259 31.87 0.24 -2.91
CA LYS A 259 32.69 0.69 -4.04
C LYS A 259 33.24 -0.48 -4.87
N ASP A 260 33.06 -1.71 -4.39
CA ASP A 260 33.61 -2.90 -5.01
C ASP A 260 32.73 -3.33 -6.20
N SER A 261 33.35 -3.50 -7.35
CA SER A 261 32.74 -3.98 -8.57
C SER A 261 32.07 -5.35 -8.42
N ASP A 262 32.57 -6.20 -7.50
CA ASP A 262 32.05 -7.53 -7.23
C ASP A 262 30.71 -7.51 -6.48
N TYR A 263 30.51 -6.53 -5.60
CA TYR A 263 29.24 -6.32 -4.93
C TYR A 263 28.17 -5.87 -5.92
N LYS A 264 28.48 -4.87 -6.71
CA LYS A 264 27.61 -4.36 -7.77
C LYS A 264 27.21 -5.47 -8.73
N SER A 265 28.14 -6.35 -9.13
CA SER A 265 27.86 -7.48 -10.04
C SER A 265 27.04 -8.60 -9.42
N ARG A 266 27.17 -8.84 -8.09
CA ARG A 266 26.34 -9.84 -7.37
C ARG A 266 24.93 -9.33 -7.13
N MET A 267 24.76 -8.04 -7.00
CA MET A 267 23.52 -7.37 -6.67
C MET A 267 22.69 -6.98 -7.91
N MET A 268 23.29 -7.01 -9.09
CA MET A 268 22.62 -6.84 -10.37
C MET A 268 22.07 -8.17 -10.87
N LYS A 269 20.86 -8.23 -11.37
CA LYS A 269 20.36 -9.40 -12.10
C LYS A 269 21.27 -9.62 -13.32
N LYS A 270 22.09 -10.67 -13.29
CA LYS A 270 22.76 -11.18 -14.47
C LYS A 270 21.69 -11.62 -15.48
N GLY A 271 21.70 -11.06 -16.66
CA GLY A 271 20.97 -11.64 -17.79
C GLY A 271 20.23 -10.69 -18.71
N THR A 272 20.19 -9.40 -18.41
CA THR A 272 19.72 -8.40 -19.38
C THR A 272 20.80 -7.35 -19.56
N ASN A 273 21.02 -6.89 -20.77
CA ASN A 273 21.94 -5.77 -21.05
C ASN A 273 21.53 -4.46 -20.38
N SER A 274 20.42 -4.44 -19.63
CA SER A 274 20.00 -3.39 -18.73
C SER A 274 20.39 -3.78 -17.30
N GLU A 275 21.23 -2.97 -16.68
CA GLU A 275 21.49 -3.01 -15.24
C GLU A 275 20.19 -2.73 -14.51
N THR A 276 19.41 -3.78 -14.17
CA THR A 276 18.25 -3.62 -13.29
C THR A 276 18.76 -3.18 -11.93
N GLU A 277 18.24 -2.06 -11.46
CA GLU A 277 18.55 -1.51 -10.15
C GLU A 277 18.32 -2.58 -9.08
N PHE A 278 19.36 -2.85 -8.28
CA PHE A 278 19.29 -3.83 -7.22
C PHE A 278 18.29 -3.36 -6.16
N ASP A 279 17.29 -4.18 -5.88
CA ASP A 279 16.34 -3.91 -4.80
C ASP A 279 16.98 -4.32 -3.46
N PHE A 280 17.66 -3.37 -2.85
CA PHE A 280 18.33 -3.52 -1.57
C PHE A 280 17.36 -3.98 -0.47
N ASN A 281 16.18 -3.40 -0.41
CA ASN A 281 15.19 -3.72 0.61
C ASN A 281 14.67 -5.14 0.48
N LYS A 282 14.39 -5.63 -0.72
CA LYS A 282 14.00 -7.03 -0.94
C LYS A 282 15.10 -8.00 -0.53
N THR A 283 16.36 -7.65 -0.75
CA THR A 283 17.48 -8.48 -0.32
C THR A 283 17.58 -8.54 1.19
N ILE A 284 17.48 -7.39 1.88
CA ILE A 284 17.43 -7.36 3.34
C ILE A 284 16.31 -8.25 3.88
N VAL A 285 15.09 -8.13 3.35
CA VAL A 285 13.95 -8.97 3.75
C VAL A 285 14.28 -10.45 3.57
N LYS A 286 14.87 -10.84 2.44
CA LYS A 286 15.27 -12.23 2.18
C LYS A 286 16.29 -12.72 3.20
N LEU A 287 17.29 -11.91 3.54
CA LEU A 287 18.35 -12.28 4.46
C LEU A 287 17.87 -12.49 5.90
N TYR A 288 17.02 -11.63 6.42
CA TYR A 288 16.53 -11.81 7.80
C TYR A 288 15.22 -12.63 7.90
N THR A 289 14.64 -13.05 6.78
CA THR A 289 13.53 -14.04 6.77
C THR A 289 14.02 -15.40 7.21
N ASP A 290 15.30 -15.71 7.00
CA ASP A 290 15.93 -16.92 7.52
C ASP A 290 15.90 -16.90 9.05
N SER A 291 15.31 -17.93 9.65
CA SER A 291 15.21 -18.09 11.10
C SER A 291 16.54 -18.26 11.80
N SER A 292 17.59 -18.66 11.06
CA SER A 292 18.95 -18.78 11.60
C SER A 292 19.70 -17.44 11.63
N SER A 293 19.21 -16.41 10.94
CA SER A 293 19.86 -15.10 10.94
C SER A 293 19.68 -14.39 12.27
N GLN A 294 20.74 -13.78 12.75
CA GLN A 294 20.76 -12.98 13.97
C GLN A 294 21.26 -11.57 13.66
N PRO A 295 20.45 -10.77 12.94
CA PRO A 295 20.92 -9.51 12.36
C PRO A 295 21.17 -8.40 13.39
N PHE A 296 20.68 -8.55 14.62
CA PHE A 296 20.78 -7.53 15.67
C PHE A 296 21.85 -7.76 16.72
N ILE A 297 22.67 -8.83 16.56
CA ILE A 297 23.78 -9.10 17.51
C ILE A 297 24.78 -7.94 17.50
N GLY A 298 25.25 -7.57 18.71
CA GLY A 298 26.28 -6.57 18.90
C GLY A 298 25.81 -5.14 18.70
N MET A 299 24.52 -4.87 18.85
CA MET A 299 24.00 -3.51 18.96
C MET A 299 24.55 -2.82 20.20
N LYS A 300 24.64 -1.49 20.13
CA LYS A 300 25.22 -0.66 21.18
C LYS A 300 24.48 -0.78 22.50
N ASP A 301 23.15 -0.85 22.44
CA ASP A 301 22.29 -1.07 23.60
C ASP A 301 21.70 -2.48 23.59
N PRO A 302 21.99 -3.33 24.60
CA PRO A 302 21.45 -4.66 24.72
C PRO A 302 19.92 -4.71 24.79
N ASN A 303 19.27 -3.68 25.35
CA ASN A 303 17.81 -3.63 25.42
C ASN A 303 17.21 -3.39 24.03
N THR A 304 17.82 -2.50 23.24
CA THR A 304 17.47 -2.30 21.83
C THR A 304 17.65 -3.59 21.04
N GLN A 305 18.76 -4.31 21.26
CA GLN A 305 18.97 -5.60 20.61
C GLN A 305 17.85 -6.59 20.93
N ALA A 306 17.57 -6.81 22.21
CA ALA A 306 16.53 -7.75 22.65
C ALA A 306 15.14 -7.38 22.12
N TYR A 307 14.83 -6.09 22.08
CA TYR A 307 13.59 -5.60 21.52
C TYR A 307 13.48 -5.84 20.01
N MET A 308 14.52 -5.54 19.25
CA MET A 308 14.53 -5.76 17.79
C MET A 308 14.49 -7.24 17.42
N GLU A 309 15.16 -8.11 18.20
CA GLU A 309 15.07 -9.56 18.04
C GLU A 309 13.65 -10.07 18.27
N LYS A 310 12.97 -9.57 19.31
CA LYS A 310 11.56 -9.89 19.59
C LYS A 310 10.63 -9.45 18.48
N LEU A 311 10.82 -8.23 17.94
CA LEU A 311 10.05 -7.74 16.78
C LEU A 311 10.27 -8.62 15.54
N LEU A 312 11.52 -9.02 15.24
CA LEU A 312 11.84 -9.86 14.10
C LEU A 312 11.23 -11.25 14.23
N GLU A 313 11.29 -11.86 15.40
CA GLU A 313 10.67 -13.16 15.68
C GLU A 313 9.17 -13.12 15.40
N HIS A 314 8.49 -12.12 15.96
CA HIS A 314 7.06 -11.92 15.69
C HIS A 314 6.78 -11.63 14.21
N TRP A 315 7.63 -10.81 13.56
CA TRP A 315 7.47 -10.53 12.13
C TRP A 315 7.61 -11.78 11.27
N ARG A 316 8.47 -12.74 11.64
CA ARG A 316 8.55 -14.03 10.92
C ARG A 316 7.23 -14.79 10.99
N ILE A 317 6.57 -14.80 12.15
CA ILE A 317 5.21 -15.37 12.30
C ILE A 317 4.22 -14.61 11.44
N PHE A 318 4.22 -13.29 11.51
CA PHE A 318 3.39 -12.40 10.70
C PHE A 318 3.61 -12.64 9.20
N ASN A 319 4.85 -12.70 8.73
CA ASN A 319 5.17 -12.94 7.33
C ASN A 319 4.72 -14.33 6.84
N ASN A 320 4.81 -15.34 7.69
CA ASN A 320 4.30 -16.68 7.38
C ASN A 320 2.77 -16.70 7.26
N ALA A 321 2.07 -15.86 7.98
CA ALA A 321 0.62 -15.73 7.86
C ALA A 321 0.16 -15.25 6.47
N LYS A 322 1.01 -14.57 5.69
CA LYS A 322 0.72 -14.24 4.29
C LYS A 322 0.33 -15.47 3.45
N LYS A 323 0.95 -16.61 3.75
CA LYS A 323 0.75 -17.87 3.02
C LYS A 323 -0.54 -18.61 3.41
N LEU A 324 -1.22 -18.18 4.50
CA LEU A 324 -2.46 -18.79 4.93
C LEU A 324 -3.57 -18.54 3.89
N PRO A 325 -4.31 -19.59 3.49
CA PRO A 325 -5.40 -19.41 2.55
C PRO A 325 -6.57 -18.65 3.18
N ALA A 326 -7.29 -17.85 2.39
CA ALA A 326 -8.42 -17.03 2.83
C ALA A 326 -9.57 -17.85 3.48
N ARG A 327 -9.66 -19.14 3.19
CA ARG A 327 -10.69 -20.06 3.75
C ARG A 327 -10.61 -20.30 5.27
N PHE A 328 -9.50 -19.89 5.91
CA PHE A 328 -9.39 -19.95 7.38
C PHE A 328 -10.05 -18.77 8.09
N ILE A 329 -10.54 -17.78 7.34
CA ILE A 329 -11.25 -16.63 7.89
C ILE A 329 -12.66 -17.11 8.32
N LYS A 330 -12.90 -17.21 9.63
CA LYS A 330 -14.26 -17.48 10.17
C LYS A 330 -15.13 -16.24 9.97
N LYS A 331 -16.28 -16.41 9.29
CA LYS A 331 -17.33 -15.38 9.31
C LYS A 331 -17.84 -15.24 10.74
N VAL A 332 -17.64 -14.09 11.34
CA VAL A 332 -18.29 -13.73 12.60
C VAL A 332 -19.74 -13.43 12.25
N ALA A 333 -20.67 -14.25 12.77
CA ALA A 333 -22.09 -13.99 12.62
C ALA A 333 -22.44 -12.71 13.39
N THR A 334 -22.59 -11.62 12.69
CA THR A 334 -23.18 -10.38 13.23
C THR A 334 -24.68 -10.59 13.35
N THR A 335 -25.14 -10.87 14.57
CA THR A 335 -26.56 -10.77 14.94
C THR A 335 -26.93 -9.29 15.08
N THR A 336 -27.38 -8.69 13.98
CA THR A 336 -28.13 -7.43 14.01
C THR A 336 -29.41 -7.65 13.22
N PRO A 337 -30.59 -7.22 13.73
CA PRO A 337 -31.86 -7.45 13.04
C PRO A 337 -31.90 -6.64 11.75
N SER A 338 -32.13 -7.33 10.64
CA SER A 338 -32.26 -6.75 9.32
C SER A 338 -33.54 -5.96 9.18
N THR A 339 -33.43 -4.65 9.05
CA THR A 339 -34.43 -3.85 8.32
C THR A 339 -33.95 -3.71 6.90
N SER A 340 -34.66 -4.35 5.99
CA SER A 340 -34.39 -4.35 4.55
C SER A 340 -34.58 -2.95 3.96
N VAL A 341 -33.46 -2.31 3.62
CA VAL A 341 -33.44 -1.20 2.64
C VAL A 341 -32.60 -1.65 1.47
N VAL A 342 -33.28 -1.89 0.36
CA VAL A 342 -32.65 -2.17 -0.93
C VAL A 342 -31.91 -0.91 -1.37
N SER A 343 -30.60 -0.90 -1.21
CA SER A 343 -29.72 0.10 -1.83
C SER A 343 -28.99 -0.55 -2.99
N ASN A 344 -29.28 -0.08 -4.19
CA ASN A 344 -28.50 -0.35 -5.39
C ASN A 344 -27.07 0.16 -5.22
N THR A 345 -26.19 -0.65 -4.69
CA THR A 345 -24.75 -0.45 -4.73
C THR A 345 -24.22 -1.17 -5.97
N GLN A 346 -23.83 -0.40 -6.98
CA GLN A 346 -23.03 -0.92 -8.09
C GLN A 346 -21.67 -1.37 -7.53
N THR A 347 -21.60 -2.63 -7.12
CA THR A 347 -20.33 -3.35 -6.92
C THR A 347 -19.60 -3.35 -8.27
N ARG A 348 -18.33 -2.93 -8.29
CA ARG A 348 -17.42 -3.27 -9.39
C ARG A 348 -17.28 -4.79 -9.39
N ASN A 349 -18.18 -5.46 -10.11
CA ASN A 349 -18.02 -6.86 -10.42
C ASN A 349 -16.71 -7.00 -11.18
N ARG A 350 -15.69 -7.61 -10.59
CA ARG A 350 -14.67 -8.29 -11.38
C ARG A 350 -15.46 -9.30 -12.19
N ASP A 351 -15.42 -9.11 -13.50
CA ASP A 351 -16.02 -9.99 -14.46
C ASP A 351 -15.53 -11.42 -14.18
N LYS A 352 -16.43 -12.24 -13.64
CA LYS A 352 -16.17 -13.65 -13.32
C LYS A 352 -16.62 -14.55 -14.47
N ALA A 353 -16.98 -13.95 -15.62
CA ALA A 353 -17.41 -14.71 -16.76
C ALA A 353 -16.25 -15.55 -17.29
N ASP A 354 -16.53 -16.81 -17.53
CA ASP A 354 -15.65 -17.70 -18.28
C ASP A 354 -15.93 -17.53 -19.77
N TYR A 355 -14.89 -17.58 -20.58
CA TYR A 355 -14.98 -17.41 -22.02
C TYR A 355 -14.64 -18.72 -22.70
N VAL A 356 -15.38 -19.11 -23.72
CA VAL A 356 -15.10 -20.30 -24.51
C VAL A 356 -14.71 -19.91 -25.92
N PHE A 357 -13.54 -20.35 -26.36
CA PHE A 357 -13.04 -20.15 -27.71
C PHE A 357 -12.40 -21.45 -28.22
N ASN A 358 -12.78 -21.92 -29.39
CA ASN A 358 -12.34 -23.19 -29.99
C ASN A 358 -12.44 -24.39 -29.00
N GLY A 359 -13.54 -24.45 -28.23
CA GLY A 359 -13.82 -25.54 -27.29
C GLY A 359 -12.99 -25.48 -25.96
N LYS A 360 -12.12 -24.50 -25.80
CA LYS A 360 -11.33 -24.29 -24.58
C LYS A 360 -11.95 -23.20 -23.72
N VAL A 361 -12.02 -23.43 -22.39
CA VAL A 361 -12.55 -22.48 -21.41
C VAL A 361 -11.43 -21.62 -20.85
N TYR A 362 -11.63 -20.32 -20.79
CA TYR A 362 -10.67 -19.34 -20.29
C TYR A 362 -11.25 -18.55 -19.12
N THR A 363 -10.61 -18.65 -17.98
CA THR A 363 -10.89 -17.83 -16.77
C THR A 363 -10.07 -16.53 -16.75
N LYS A 364 -9.05 -16.43 -17.63
CA LYS A 364 -8.15 -15.27 -17.73
C LYS A 364 -8.21 -14.68 -19.13
N LYS A 365 -8.63 -13.41 -19.22
CA LYS A 365 -8.77 -12.68 -20.49
C LYS A 365 -7.47 -12.63 -21.30
N VAL A 366 -6.32 -12.47 -20.66
CA VAL A 366 -5.03 -12.43 -21.35
C VAL A 366 -4.73 -13.74 -22.08
N GLN A 367 -5.06 -14.89 -21.50
CA GLN A 367 -4.87 -16.19 -22.16
C GLN A 367 -5.81 -16.37 -23.35
N LEU A 368 -7.07 -15.93 -23.24
CA LEU A 368 -8.00 -15.91 -24.36
C LEU A 368 -7.45 -15.04 -25.50
N VAL A 369 -6.95 -13.84 -25.19
CA VAL A 369 -6.40 -12.93 -26.20
C VAL A 369 -5.16 -13.51 -26.87
N GLN A 370 -4.28 -14.17 -26.10
CA GLN A 370 -3.11 -14.87 -26.65
C GLN A 370 -3.51 -15.97 -27.63
N ASP A 371 -4.42 -16.84 -27.23
CA ASP A 371 -4.87 -17.94 -28.09
C ASP A 371 -5.69 -17.42 -29.29
N LEU A 372 -6.42 -16.31 -29.15
CA LEU A 372 -7.11 -15.66 -30.26
C LEU A 372 -6.13 -15.12 -31.31
N VAL A 373 -5.06 -14.44 -30.86
CA VAL A 373 -4.00 -13.92 -31.74
C VAL A 373 -3.24 -15.07 -32.42
N LEU A 374 -2.90 -16.13 -31.67
CA LEU A 374 -2.26 -17.31 -32.24
C LEU A 374 -3.13 -18.03 -33.28
N HIS A 375 -4.43 -18.12 -33.03
CA HIS A 375 -5.38 -18.66 -33.99
C HIS A 375 -5.47 -17.78 -35.25
N HIS A 376 -5.56 -16.47 -35.08
CA HIS A 376 -5.56 -15.51 -36.19
C HIS A 376 -4.29 -15.65 -37.05
N LEU A 377 -3.11 -15.75 -36.38
CA LEU A 377 -1.82 -15.97 -37.04
C LEU A 377 -1.81 -17.33 -37.82
N SER A 378 -2.41 -18.38 -37.27
CA SER A 378 -2.47 -19.69 -37.96
C SER A 378 -3.26 -19.64 -39.27
N LEU A 379 -4.23 -18.71 -39.36
CA LEU A 379 -5.02 -18.49 -40.57
C LEU A 379 -4.35 -17.48 -41.51
N HIS A 380 -3.48 -16.64 -40.99
CA HIS A 380 -2.78 -15.57 -41.73
C HIS A 380 -1.26 -15.63 -41.43
N PRO A 381 -0.52 -16.61 -41.97
CA PRO A 381 0.89 -16.84 -41.60
C PRO A 381 1.82 -15.67 -41.94
N ASP A 382 1.43 -14.83 -42.91
CA ASP A 382 2.21 -13.62 -43.29
C ASP A 382 1.76 -12.35 -42.54
N LEU A 383 1.08 -12.51 -41.40
CA LEU A 383 0.55 -11.41 -40.60
C LEU A 383 1.69 -10.51 -40.08
N THR A 384 1.61 -9.21 -40.40
CA THR A 384 2.52 -8.19 -39.88
C THR A 384 1.94 -7.55 -38.63
N HIS A 385 2.82 -6.87 -37.84
CA HIS A 385 2.41 -6.17 -36.62
C HIS A 385 1.37 -5.07 -36.90
N GLU A 386 1.58 -4.31 -37.96
CA GLU A 386 0.60 -3.27 -38.39
C GLU A 386 -0.73 -3.87 -38.84
N GLN A 387 -0.71 -5.00 -39.54
CA GLN A 387 -1.95 -5.67 -39.92
C GLN A 387 -2.69 -6.21 -38.71
N LEU A 388 -2.00 -6.84 -37.75
CA LEU A 388 -2.60 -7.31 -36.49
C LEU A 388 -3.29 -6.16 -35.74
N LYS A 389 -2.61 -5.01 -35.61
CA LYS A 389 -3.18 -3.82 -34.96
C LYS A 389 -4.41 -3.30 -35.66
N LYS A 390 -4.45 -3.38 -36.96
CA LYS A 390 -5.59 -2.97 -37.79
C LYS A 390 -6.76 -3.95 -37.65
N ASP A 391 -6.49 -5.25 -37.73
CA ASP A 391 -7.52 -6.30 -37.65
C ASP A 391 -8.20 -6.30 -36.26
N PHE A 392 -7.47 -6.05 -35.19
CA PHE A 392 -7.98 -5.95 -33.82
C PHE A 392 -8.08 -4.51 -33.31
N GLN A 393 -8.30 -3.53 -34.19
CA GLN A 393 -8.34 -2.11 -33.78
C GLN A 393 -9.55 -1.80 -32.88
N VAL A 394 -9.32 -1.65 -31.59
CA VAL A 394 -10.33 -1.36 -30.56
C VAL A 394 -10.15 -0.01 -29.89
N GLN A 395 -8.98 0.63 -30.11
CA GLN A 395 -8.65 1.96 -29.61
C GLN A 395 -7.65 2.66 -30.54
N LYS A 396 -7.42 3.97 -30.31
CA LYS A 396 -6.58 4.80 -31.17
C LYS A 396 -5.10 4.37 -31.16
N ASN A 397 -4.58 3.98 -30.01
CA ASN A 397 -3.20 3.48 -29.87
C ASN A 397 -3.22 2.00 -29.51
N MET A 398 -2.93 1.13 -30.45
CA MET A 398 -2.89 -0.32 -30.29
C MET A 398 -1.56 -0.83 -29.73
N ASP A 399 -0.49 -0.03 -29.73
CA ASP A 399 0.80 -0.42 -29.17
C ASP A 399 0.73 -0.69 -27.64
N VAL A 400 -0.24 -0.10 -26.95
CA VAL A 400 -0.51 -0.42 -25.54
C VAL A 400 -1.19 -1.77 -25.31
N MET A 401 -1.66 -2.42 -26.38
CA MET A 401 -2.33 -3.73 -26.32
C MET A 401 -1.45 -4.83 -26.97
N PHE A 402 -0.83 -4.51 -28.09
CA PHE A 402 0.09 -5.35 -28.87
C PHE A 402 1.39 -4.59 -29.08
N MET A 403 2.32 -4.71 -28.16
CA MET A 403 3.58 -3.96 -28.19
C MET A 403 4.68 -4.79 -28.87
N SER A 404 5.44 -4.20 -29.81
CA SER A 404 6.61 -4.90 -30.32
C SER A 404 7.65 -5.09 -29.21
N TYR A 405 8.37 -6.20 -29.23
CA TYR A 405 9.37 -6.49 -28.21
C TYR A 405 10.53 -5.48 -28.23
N GLU A 406 10.88 -4.95 -29.39
CA GLU A 406 11.85 -3.86 -29.52
C GLU A 406 11.36 -2.58 -28.82
N MET A 407 10.09 -2.21 -29.05
CA MET A 407 9.49 -1.05 -28.40
C MET A 407 9.39 -1.27 -26.88
N TYR A 408 9.08 -2.49 -26.42
CA TYR A 408 9.08 -2.85 -25.01
C TYR A 408 10.47 -2.66 -24.40
N LEU A 409 11.52 -3.15 -25.04
CA LEU A 409 12.89 -2.99 -24.54
C LEU A 409 13.34 -1.53 -24.50
N SER A 410 13.00 -0.73 -25.53
CA SER A 410 13.31 0.70 -25.55
C SER A 410 12.54 1.49 -24.50
N THR A 411 11.28 1.12 -24.26
CA THR A 411 10.40 1.78 -23.26
C THR A 411 10.80 1.43 -21.83
N LEU A 412 11.34 0.23 -21.58
CA LEU A 412 11.92 -0.15 -20.30
C LEU A 412 13.06 0.77 -19.88
N ALA A 413 13.85 1.26 -20.84
CA ALA A 413 14.95 2.20 -20.60
C ALA A 413 14.44 3.59 -20.18
N ASP A 414 13.25 4.00 -20.63
CA ASP A 414 12.68 5.35 -20.42
C ASP A 414 11.65 5.50 -19.29
N LYS A 415 11.38 4.45 -18.51
CA LYS A 415 10.50 4.44 -17.30
C LYS A 415 9.04 4.90 -17.46
N GLY A 416 8.45 4.92 -18.67
CA GLY A 416 7.18 5.64 -18.88
C GLY A 416 5.91 4.82 -19.09
N ILE A 417 5.92 3.59 -19.61
CA ILE A 417 4.68 2.90 -20.09
C ILE A 417 4.70 1.38 -19.85
N VAL A 418 5.29 0.91 -18.77
CA VAL A 418 5.50 -0.55 -18.56
C VAL A 418 4.38 -1.24 -17.78
N TYR A 419 3.39 -0.53 -17.26
CA TYR A 419 2.38 -1.06 -16.32
C TYR A 419 1.58 -2.28 -16.82
N PHE A 420 1.47 -2.49 -18.14
CA PHE A 420 0.69 -3.60 -18.70
C PHE A 420 1.53 -4.75 -19.24
N PHE A 421 2.84 -4.63 -19.18
CA PHE A 421 3.82 -5.60 -19.68
C PHE A 421 4.89 -5.95 -18.63
N GLU A 422 4.64 -5.66 -17.35
CA GLU A 422 5.57 -5.98 -16.26
C GLU A 422 5.95 -7.47 -16.27
N SER A 423 7.24 -7.74 -16.07
CA SER A 423 7.80 -9.09 -15.99
C SER A 423 7.72 -9.93 -17.27
N LYS A 424 7.57 -9.32 -18.45
CA LYS A 424 7.60 -10.04 -19.73
C LYS A 424 9.03 -10.33 -20.19
N THR A 425 9.22 -11.51 -20.75
CA THR A 425 10.48 -11.97 -21.34
C THR A 425 10.31 -12.23 -22.83
N GLU A 426 11.38 -12.50 -23.54
CA GLU A 426 11.31 -12.88 -24.95
C GLU A 426 10.49 -14.16 -25.18
N GLU A 427 10.46 -15.07 -24.18
CA GLU A 427 9.66 -16.29 -24.22
C GLU A 427 8.14 -16.03 -24.18
N ASP A 428 7.71 -14.84 -23.69
CA ASP A 428 6.31 -14.43 -23.67
C ASP A 428 5.86 -13.80 -25.01
N THR A 429 6.73 -13.71 -26.00
CA THR A 429 6.42 -13.08 -27.29
C THR A 429 5.70 -14.01 -28.27
N ILE A 430 4.86 -13.42 -29.13
CA ILE A 430 4.34 -14.07 -30.32
C ILE A 430 5.13 -13.54 -31.53
N ALA A 431 5.68 -14.45 -32.34
CA ALA A 431 6.39 -14.09 -33.55
C ALA A 431 5.41 -13.82 -34.69
N LEU A 432 5.48 -12.64 -35.29
CA LEU A 432 4.83 -12.24 -36.54
C LEU A 432 5.86 -12.23 -37.67
N GLN A 433 5.40 -11.94 -38.89
CA GLN A 433 6.30 -11.88 -40.05
C GLN A 433 7.44 -10.86 -39.88
N ASP A 434 7.13 -9.69 -39.32
CA ASP A 434 8.00 -8.53 -39.24
C ASP A 434 8.42 -8.17 -37.80
N ALA A 435 7.82 -8.75 -36.76
CA ALA A 435 8.09 -8.40 -35.37
C ALA A 435 7.80 -9.54 -34.40
N LYS A 436 8.44 -9.51 -33.23
CA LYS A 436 7.95 -10.23 -32.03
C LYS A 436 7.11 -9.28 -31.21
N ILE A 437 5.92 -9.71 -30.79
CA ILE A 437 4.99 -8.87 -30.03
C ILE A 437 4.70 -9.45 -28.64
N LEU A 438 4.38 -8.55 -27.72
CA LEU A 438 3.82 -8.86 -26.40
C LEU A 438 2.36 -8.46 -26.36
N ILE A 439 1.56 -9.25 -25.62
CA ILE A 439 0.15 -8.95 -25.36
C ILE A 439 0.02 -8.34 -23.96
N SER A 440 -0.73 -7.23 -23.87
CA SER A 440 -1.03 -6.56 -22.60
C SER A 440 -1.67 -7.52 -21.59
N SER A 441 -1.32 -7.38 -20.33
CA SER A 441 -1.97 -8.11 -19.23
C SER A 441 -3.29 -7.47 -18.78
N ASN A 442 -3.61 -6.25 -19.22
CA ASN A 442 -4.75 -5.48 -18.75
C ASN A 442 -5.86 -5.38 -19.83
N TRP A 443 -6.93 -6.15 -19.62
CA TRP A 443 -8.10 -6.22 -20.49
C TRP A 443 -9.37 -5.90 -19.70
N PRO A 444 -9.66 -4.62 -19.36
CA PRO A 444 -10.86 -4.26 -18.62
C PRO A 444 -12.11 -4.44 -19.48
N THR A 445 -13.24 -4.90 -18.91
CA THR A 445 -14.51 -5.11 -19.61
C THR A 445 -15.33 -3.83 -19.66
N MET A 446 -15.34 -3.06 -18.59
CA MET A 446 -16.08 -1.80 -18.48
C MET A 446 -15.19 -0.71 -17.88
N VAL A 447 -15.29 0.50 -18.39
CA VAL A 447 -14.64 1.70 -17.86
C VAL A 447 -15.65 2.84 -17.83
N GLY A 448 -15.97 3.36 -16.65
CA GLY A 448 -16.92 4.46 -16.51
C GLY A 448 -18.32 4.16 -17.05
N GLY A 449 -18.80 2.91 -16.93
CA GLY A 449 -20.11 2.48 -17.41
C GLY A 449 -20.20 2.27 -18.93
N LYS A 450 -19.09 2.37 -19.66
CA LYS A 450 -19.04 2.13 -21.12
C LYS A 450 -18.26 0.85 -21.44
N PRO A 451 -18.60 0.13 -22.54
CA PRO A 451 -17.81 -0.99 -23.01
C PRO A 451 -16.34 -0.60 -23.20
N SER A 452 -15.45 -1.37 -22.60
CA SER A 452 -14.01 -1.12 -22.61
C SER A 452 -13.33 -1.81 -23.78
N VAL A 453 -12.00 -1.75 -23.78
CA VAL A 453 -11.15 -2.34 -24.81
C VAL A 453 -11.41 -3.84 -24.99
N PHE A 454 -11.64 -4.59 -23.91
CA PHE A 454 -11.90 -6.03 -24.03
C PHE A 454 -13.26 -6.35 -24.65
N ALA A 455 -14.32 -5.64 -24.27
CA ALA A 455 -15.63 -5.83 -24.88
C ALA A 455 -15.58 -5.54 -26.40
N LYS A 456 -14.92 -4.46 -26.78
CA LYS A 456 -14.70 -4.12 -28.20
C LYS A 456 -13.84 -5.16 -28.94
N LEU A 457 -12.88 -5.80 -28.24
CA LEU A 457 -12.09 -6.89 -28.81
C LEU A 457 -12.96 -8.11 -29.13
N LEU A 458 -13.88 -8.46 -28.24
CA LEU A 458 -14.83 -9.56 -28.49
C LEU A 458 -15.72 -9.27 -29.67
N ASP A 459 -16.23 -8.03 -29.79
CA ASP A 459 -17.01 -7.59 -30.97
C ASP A 459 -16.17 -7.69 -32.23
N LYS A 460 -14.92 -7.24 -32.19
CA LYS A 460 -14.01 -7.29 -33.34
C LYS A 460 -13.63 -8.71 -33.72
N ALA A 461 -13.41 -9.58 -32.74
CA ALA A 461 -13.18 -11.02 -33.00
C ALA A 461 -14.38 -11.65 -33.70
N LYS A 462 -15.61 -11.28 -33.30
CA LYS A 462 -16.84 -11.72 -33.98
C LYS A 462 -16.95 -11.22 -35.42
N GLU A 463 -16.57 -9.95 -35.68
CA GLU A 463 -16.51 -9.41 -37.05
C GLU A 463 -15.51 -10.18 -37.93
N LEU A 464 -14.41 -10.68 -37.33
CA LEU A 464 -13.42 -11.53 -38.00
C LEU A 464 -13.86 -13.00 -38.16
N GLY A 465 -15.08 -13.35 -37.70
CA GLY A 465 -15.63 -14.69 -37.80
C GLY A 465 -15.28 -15.64 -36.67
N TYR A 466 -14.73 -15.14 -35.55
CA TYR A 466 -14.38 -15.97 -34.40
C TYR A 466 -15.54 -16.07 -33.42
N GLU A 467 -15.95 -17.30 -33.10
CA GLU A 467 -17.00 -17.54 -32.11
C GLU A 467 -16.38 -17.60 -30.69
N ILE A 468 -16.68 -16.57 -29.89
CA ILE A 468 -16.34 -16.53 -28.46
C ILE A 468 -17.67 -16.46 -27.70
N THR A 469 -17.92 -17.48 -26.86
CA THR A 469 -19.11 -17.50 -26.00
C THR A 469 -18.73 -17.16 -24.58
N VAL A 470 -19.64 -16.47 -23.86
CA VAL A 470 -19.48 -16.10 -22.47
C VAL A 470 -20.35 -17.04 -21.66
N GLN A 471 -19.75 -17.73 -20.69
CA GLN A 471 -20.44 -18.54 -19.69
C GLN A 471 -20.53 -17.72 -18.39
N GLU A 472 -21.75 -17.45 -17.94
CA GLU A 472 -22.03 -16.77 -16.66
C GLU A 472 -21.92 -17.70 -15.45
#